data_532cd4095e685d2f7d73c65df72a6900
#
_entry.id   532cd4095e685d2f7d73c65df72a6900
#
_cell.length_a   1.000
_cell.length_b   1.000
_cell.length_c   1.000
_cell.angle_alpha   90.00
_cell.angle_beta   90.00
_cell.angle_gamma   90.00
#
_symmetry.space_group_name_H-M   'P 1'
#
loop_
_entity.id
_entity.type
_entity.pdbx_description
1 polymer ?
#
loop_
_entity_poly.entity_id
_entity_poly.type
_entity_poly.pdbx_seq_one_letter_code
_entity_poly.pdbx_strand_id
1 'polypeptide(L)'
;SYDMETRVEDEGRAKTQLIFMNIAMALCGFFVLLEGIEIFNSGVAEYFSDMWNIMDWLNFTIFFLVWNTLRQVQAFEASRTTDCAELCTTTGYRDDWRVMSTSRTAKLYLSLCVCIQLLKIIKFTNVLIPKMGLMTAVLGKGFADLAFFGIVFIISMMAFCMMFYVQLGSVMEDFNDQTASFISLARALFGDFDIDDIMNNSSGYLNAVLFLVYLFVAVFILLSMFLAILGEAQAAVRGEQD
;
A
#
# COMPACT_ATOMS: atom_id res chain seq x y z
N SER A 1 20.91 -27.07 -24.84
CA SER A 1 19.66 -27.79 -24.98
C SER A 1 18.79 -27.50 -23.75
N TYR A 2 17.79 -26.69 -23.93
CA TYR A 2 16.70 -26.56 -22.95
C TYR A 2 15.97 -27.88 -23.02
N ASP A 3 16.02 -28.66 -21.94
CA ASP A 3 15.48 -30.01 -21.91
C ASP A 3 13.93 -29.94 -22.09
N MET A 4 13.41 -30.84 -22.92
CA MET A 4 11.96 -31.00 -23.10
C MET A 4 11.25 -31.31 -21.77
N GLU A 5 11.94 -31.94 -20.81
CA GLU A 5 11.43 -32.22 -19.49
C GLU A 5 11.10 -30.96 -18.67
N THR A 6 11.95 -29.91 -18.72
CA THR A 6 11.67 -28.63 -18.04
C THR A 6 10.47 -27.93 -18.63
N ARG A 7 10.25 -28.05 -19.94
CA ARG A 7 9.11 -27.44 -20.62
C ARG A 7 7.77 -28.10 -20.25
N VAL A 8 7.76 -29.43 -20.12
CA VAL A 8 6.56 -30.17 -19.68
C VAL A 8 6.23 -29.88 -18.22
N GLU A 9 7.27 -29.74 -17.38
CA GLU A 9 7.10 -29.37 -15.96
C GLU A 9 6.55 -27.93 -15.82
N ASP A 10 7.03 -26.98 -16.61
CA ASP A 10 6.55 -25.59 -16.59
C ASP A 10 5.10 -25.47 -17.11
N GLU A 11 4.71 -26.22 -18.13
CA GLU A 11 3.32 -26.29 -18.59
C GLU A 11 2.39 -26.93 -17.55
N GLY A 12 2.86 -27.96 -16.84
CA GLY A 12 2.14 -28.58 -15.73
C GLY A 12 1.91 -27.60 -14.59
N ARG A 13 2.91 -26.83 -14.20
CA ARG A 13 2.82 -25.79 -13.18
C ARG A 13 1.87 -24.67 -13.59
N ALA A 14 1.92 -24.20 -14.81
CA ALA A 14 1.03 -23.16 -15.33
C ALA A 14 -0.45 -23.60 -15.31
N LYS A 15 -0.75 -24.84 -15.71
CA LYS A 15 -2.10 -25.42 -15.62
C LYS A 15 -2.59 -25.53 -14.19
N THR A 16 -1.73 -25.99 -13.28
CA THR A 16 -2.05 -26.11 -11.86
C THR A 16 -2.31 -24.74 -11.22
N GLN A 17 -1.52 -23.74 -11.53
CA GLN A 17 -1.73 -22.36 -11.08
C GLN A 17 -3.08 -21.80 -11.56
N LEU A 18 -3.44 -22.05 -12.82
CA LEU A 18 -4.72 -21.61 -13.40
C LEU A 18 -5.91 -22.27 -12.70
N ILE A 19 -5.82 -23.56 -12.36
CA ILE A 19 -6.87 -24.27 -11.62
C ILE A 19 -7.04 -23.63 -10.23
N PHE A 20 -5.97 -23.47 -9.46
CA PHE A 20 -6.03 -22.84 -8.13
C PHE A 20 -6.56 -21.41 -8.18
N MET A 21 -6.13 -20.64 -9.16
CA MET A 21 -6.60 -19.27 -9.37
C MET A 21 -8.11 -19.22 -9.66
N ASN A 22 -8.63 -20.14 -10.48
CA ASN A 22 -10.07 -20.20 -10.76
C ASN A 22 -10.87 -20.68 -9.54
N ILE A 23 -10.36 -21.63 -8.77
CA ILE A 23 -10.97 -22.07 -7.51
C ILE A 23 -11.02 -20.90 -6.51
N ALA A 24 -9.91 -20.16 -6.35
CA ALA A 24 -9.85 -19.00 -5.48
C ALA A 24 -10.83 -17.90 -5.93
N MET A 25 -10.98 -17.68 -7.24
CA MET A 25 -11.94 -16.73 -7.79
C MET A 25 -13.40 -17.17 -7.55
N ALA A 26 -13.69 -18.45 -7.65
CA ALA A 26 -15.02 -19.00 -7.33
C ALA A 26 -15.36 -18.81 -5.85
N LEU A 27 -14.41 -19.06 -4.95
CA LEU A 27 -14.55 -18.80 -3.52
C LEU A 27 -14.72 -17.29 -3.23
N CYS A 28 -13.94 -16.43 -3.88
CA CYS A 28 -14.11 -14.99 -3.77
C CYS A 28 -15.52 -14.56 -4.19
N GLY A 29 -16.04 -15.07 -5.32
CA GLY A 29 -17.40 -14.83 -5.77
C GLY A 29 -18.46 -15.29 -4.76
N PHE A 30 -18.25 -16.43 -4.10
CA PHE A 30 -19.11 -16.89 -3.02
C PHE A 30 -19.13 -15.93 -1.83
N PHE A 31 -17.95 -15.43 -1.38
CA PHE A 31 -17.89 -14.43 -0.31
C PHE A 31 -18.53 -13.10 -0.70
N VAL A 32 -18.35 -12.65 -1.94
CA VAL A 32 -19.03 -11.43 -2.44
C VAL A 32 -20.57 -11.58 -2.38
N LEU A 33 -21.10 -12.78 -2.66
CA LEU A 33 -22.53 -13.04 -2.52
C LEU A 33 -22.99 -12.99 -1.06
N LEU A 34 -22.22 -13.52 -0.13
CA LEU A 34 -22.53 -13.44 1.31
C LEU A 34 -22.55 -12.00 1.81
N GLU A 35 -21.53 -11.20 1.45
CA GLU A 35 -21.51 -9.77 1.77
C GLU A 35 -22.68 -9.00 1.12
N GLY A 36 -23.06 -9.37 -0.10
CA GLY A 36 -24.24 -8.82 -0.77
C GLY A 36 -25.55 -9.10 -0.02
N ILE A 37 -25.70 -10.29 0.57
CA ILE A 37 -26.84 -10.63 1.42
C ILE A 37 -26.81 -9.80 2.71
N GLU A 38 -25.64 -9.60 3.31
CA GLU A 38 -25.49 -8.78 4.50
C GLU A 38 -25.85 -7.32 4.23
N ILE A 39 -25.42 -6.74 3.12
CA ILE A 39 -25.82 -5.39 2.67
C ILE A 39 -27.34 -5.28 2.53
N PHE A 40 -27.98 -6.32 1.96
CA PHE A 40 -29.42 -6.31 1.78
C PHE A 40 -30.19 -6.35 3.10
N ASN A 41 -29.66 -7.05 4.10
CA ASN A 41 -30.31 -7.20 5.42
C ASN A 41 -30.08 -5.99 6.33
N SER A 42 -28.87 -5.42 6.34
CA SER A 42 -28.48 -4.32 7.24
C SER A 42 -28.75 -2.95 6.63
N GLY A 43 -28.83 -2.86 5.30
CA GLY A 43 -28.88 -1.58 4.59
C GLY A 43 -27.49 -1.00 4.30
N VAL A 44 -27.40 -0.32 3.14
CA VAL A 44 -26.11 0.15 2.59
C VAL A 44 -25.37 1.11 3.55
N ALA A 45 -26.08 2.04 4.16
CA ALA A 45 -25.46 3.06 5.03
C ALA A 45 -24.89 2.45 6.32
N GLU A 46 -25.63 1.53 6.95
CA GLU A 46 -25.19 0.86 8.17
C GLU A 46 -24.04 -0.10 7.88
N TYR A 47 -24.11 -0.86 6.79
CA TYR A 47 -23.07 -1.78 6.37
C TYR A 47 -21.72 -1.07 6.13
N PHE A 48 -21.68 0.03 5.37
CA PHE A 48 -20.45 0.77 5.09
C PHE A 48 -20.00 1.71 6.23
N SER A 49 -20.74 1.79 7.35
CA SER A 49 -20.24 2.45 8.55
C SER A 49 -19.16 1.62 9.27
N ASP A 50 -19.15 0.31 9.07
CA ASP A 50 -18.07 -0.55 9.58
C ASP A 50 -16.87 -0.54 8.63
N MET A 51 -15.74 -0.10 9.15
CA MET A 51 -14.46 -0.04 8.43
C MET A 51 -14.02 -1.43 7.90
N TRP A 52 -14.37 -2.50 8.61
CA TRP A 52 -14.01 -3.85 8.21
C TRP A 52 -14.72 -4.30 6.94
N ASN A 53 -15.97 -3.90 6.75
CA ASN A 53 -16.72 -4.19 5.54
C ASN A 53 -16.15 -3.45 4.32
N ILE A 54 -15.66 -2.21 4.51
CA ILE A 54 -14.92 -1.48 3.48
C ILE A 54 -13.65 -2.23 3.08
N MET A 55 -12.91 -2.75 4.07
CA MET A 55 -11.69 -3.54 3.82
C MET A 55 -12.00 -4.84 3.06
N ASP A 56 -13.14 -5.47 3.29
CA ASP A 56 -13.58 -6.65 2.56
C ASP A 56 -13.81 -6.34 1.08
N TRP A 57 -14.52 -5.28 0.75
CA TRP A 57 -14.72 -4.84 -0.63
C TRP A 57 -13.43 -4.41 -1.31
N LEU A 58 -12.54 -3.73 -0.59
CA LEU A 58 -11.22 -3.40 -1.11
C LEU A 58 -10.42 -4.67 -1.47
N ASN A 59 -10.44 -5.67 -0.58
CA ASN A 59 -9.78 -6.95 -0.82
C ASN A 59 -10.35 -7.69 -2.03
N PHE A 60 -11.68 -7.74 -2.19
CA PHE A 60 -12.32 -8.36 -3.36
C PHE A 60 -11.94 -7.64 -4.66
N THR A 61 -11.91 -6.32 -4.65
CA THR A 61 -11.51 -5.51 -5.80
C THR A 61 -10.06 -5.79 -6.20
N ILE A 62 -9.13 -5.79 -5.24
CA ILE A 62 -7.72 -6.07 -5.50
C ILE A 62 -7.55 -7.52 -5.96
N PHE A 63 -8.26 -8.48 -5.38
CA PHE A 63 -8.20 -9.87 -5.80
C PHE A 63 -8.68 -10.05 -7.25
N PHE A 64 -9.74 -9.36 -7.64
CA PHE A 64 -10.20 -9.34 -9.04
C PHE A 64 -9.15 -8.75 -9.99
N LEU A 65 -8.46 -7.67 -9.57
CA LEU A 65 -7.36 -7.07 -10.34
C LEU A 65 -6.18 -8.04 -10.48
N VAL A 66 -5.83 -8.77 -9.42
CA VAL A 66 -4.80 -9.83 -9.45
C VAL A 66 -5.20 -10.90 -10.49
N TRP A 67 -6.43 -11.40 -10.39
CA TRP A 67 -6.91 -12.43 -11.30
C TRP A 67 -6.88 -11.97 -12.76
N ASN A 68 -7.38 -10.77 -13.05
CA ASN A 68 -7.39 -10.21 -14.39
C ASN A 68 -5.97 -10.02 -14.95
N THR A 69 -5.05 -9.50 -14.14
CA THR A 69 -3.67 -9.25 -14.53
C THR A 69 -2.91 -10.55 -14.78
N LEU A 70 -3.10 -11.56 -13.94
CA LEU A 70 -2.51 -12.90 -14.14
C LEU A 70 -3.05 -13.58 -15.41
N ARG A 71 -4.34 -13.42 -15.71
CA ARG A 71 -4.93 -13.87 -16.98
C ARG A 71 -4.28 -13.20 -18.18
N GLN A 72 -4.02 -11.90 -18.10
CA GLN A 72 -3.34 -11.18 -19.18
C GLN A 72 -1.91 -11.69 -19.37
N VAL A 73 -1.15 -11.92 -18.28
CA VAL A 73 0.20 -12.50 -18.36
C VAL A 73 0.14 -13.86 -19.05
N GLN A 74 -0.75 -14.75 -18.64
CA GLN A 74 -0.90 -16.07 -19.25
C GLN A 74 -1.29 -16.00 -20.74
N ALA A 75 -2.18 -15.06 -21.12
CA ALA A 75 -2.56 -14.86 -22.51
C ALA A 75 -1.36 -14.37 -23.35
N PHE A 76 -0.52 -13.49 -22.82
CA PHE A 76 0.74 -13.06 -23.46
C PHE A 76 1.74 -14.22 -23.59
N GLU A 77 1.89 -15.04 -22.57
CA GLU A 77 2.75 -16.22 -22.61
C GLU A 77 2.25 -17.28 -23.61
N ALA A 78 0.95 -17.50 -23.68
CA ALA A 78 0.35 -18.44 -24.64
C ALA A 78 0.52 -17.95 -26.08
N SER A 79 0.34 -16.66 -26.36
CA SER A 79 0.62 -16.09 -27.69
C SER A 79 2.09 -16.22 -28.08
N ARG A 80 2.98 -16.15 -27.08
CA ARG A 80 4.43 -16.26 -27.26
C ARG A 80 4.88 -17.66 -27.68
N THR A 81 4.24 -18.71 -27.18
CA THR A 81 4.59 -20.10 -27.52
C THR A 81 4.22 -20.47 -28.96
N THR A 82 3.15 -19.90 -29.48
CA THR A 82 2.74 -20.11 -30.88
C THR A 82 3.65 -19.40 -31.89
N ASP A 83 4.10 -18.19 -31.55
CA ASP A 83 5.00 -17.43 -32.44
C ASP A 83 6.46 -17.92 -32.41
N CYS A 84 6.90 -18.59 -31.33
CA CYS A 84 8.25 -19.08 -31.20
C CYS A 84 8.58 -20.23 -32.18
N ALA A 85 7.60 -21.01 -32.64
CA ALA A 85 7.86 -22.10 -33.59
C ALA A 85 8.39 -21.57 -34.92
N GLU A 86 8.04 -20.36 -35.33
CA GLU A 86 8.41 -19.73 -36.59
C GLU A 86 9.60 -18.76 -36.43
N LEU A 87 9.74 -18.10 -35.30
CA LEU A 87 10.72 -17.01 -35.04
C LEU A 87 12.00 -17.46 -34.33
N CYS A 88 12.06 -18.65 -33.73
CA CYS A 88 13.27 -19.14 -33.04
C CYS A 88 14.45 -19.42 -34.00
N THR A 89 14.25 -19.32 -35.32
CA THR A 89 15.27 -19.42 -36.34
C THR A 89 15.91 -18.09 -36.75
N THR A 90 15.36 -16.95 -36.28
CA THR A 90 15.90 -15.63 -36.62
C THR A 90 16.39 -14.93 -35.34
N THR A 91 17.65 -14.46 -35.37
CA THR A 91 18.34 -13.70 -34.34
C THR A 91 17.78 -12.27 -34.21
N GLY A 92 16.46 -12.13 -33.96
CA GLY A 92 15.80 -10.84 -33.79
C GLY A 92 15.61 -10.48 -32.32
N TYR A 93 15.90 -9.21 -31.95
CA TYR A 93 15.52 -8.64 -30.67
C TYR A 93 13.99 -8.69 -30.52
N ARG A 94 13.51 -9.29 -29.42
CA ARG A 94 12.09 -9.37 -29.09
C ARG A 94 11.80 -8.47 -27.90
N ASP A 95 10.83 -7.61 -28.06
CA ASP A 95 10.38 -6.69 -27.02
C ASP A 95 9.36 -7.37 -26.10
N ASP A 96 9.83 -7.86 -24.97
CA ASP A 96 9.00 -8.51 -23.92
C ASP A 96 8.56 -7.53 -22.81
N TRP A 97 8.71 -6.23 -23.03
CA TRP A 97 8.44 -5.24 -21.98
C TRP A 97 6.99 -5.27 -21.46
N ARG A 98 6.03 -5.60 -22.32
CA ARG A 98 4.60 -5.73 -21.91
C ARG A 98 4.41 -6.86 -20.89
N VAL A 99 4.99 -8.02 -21.13
CA VAL A 99 4.91 -9.16 -20.21
C VAL A 99 5.56 -8.80 -18.88
N MET A 100 6.74 -8.17 -18.92
CA MET A 100 7.46 -7.75 -17.70
C MET A 100 6.70 -6.66 -16.93
N SER A 101 6.13 -5.68 -17.62
CA SER A 101 5.32 -4.61 -17.03
C SER A 101 4.07 -5.17 -16.37
N THR A 102 3.32 -6.02 -17.07
CA THR A 102 2.10 -6.65 -16.55
C THR A 102 2.41 -7.59 -15.37
N SER A 103 3.50 -8.34 -15.44
CA SER A 103 3.96 -9.21 -14.34
C SER A 103 4.35 -8.39 -13.09
N ARG A 104 5.01 -7.24 -13.27
CA ARG A 104 5.33 -6.32 -12.17
C ARG A 104 4.06 -5.78 -11.50
N THR A 105 3.09 -5.37 -12.30
CA THR A 105 1.78 -4.91 -11.81
C THR A 105 1.03 -6.02 -11.07
N ALA A 106 1.05 -7.25 -11.58
CA ALA A 106 0.45 -8.41 -10.91
C ALA A 106 1.09 -8.67 -9.54
N LYS A 107 2.42 -8.58 -9.43
CA LYS A 107 3.14 -8.72 -8.17
C LYS A 107 2.75 -7.64 -7.16
N LEU A 108 2.59 -6.39 -7.61
CA LEU A 108 2.16 -5.28 -6.77
C LEU A 108 0.75 -5.54 -6.21
N TYR A 109 -0.21 -5.89 -7.06
CA TYR A 109 -1.57 -6.20 -6.59
C TYR A 109 -1.60 -7.40 -5.66
N LEU A 110 -0.81 -8.44 -5.95
CA LEU A 110 -0.71 -9.62 -5.08
C LEU A 110 -0.15 -9.23 -3.70
N SER A 111 0.89 -8.41 -3.64
CA SER A 111 1.47 -7.95 -2.37
C SER A 111 0.48 -7.13 -1.54
N LEU A 112 -0.30 -6.25 -2.19
CA LEU A 112 -1.36 -5.48 -1.53
C LEU A 112 -2.48 -6.40 -1.03
N CYS A 113 -2.89 -7.38 -1.83
CA CYS A 113 -3.90 -8.36 -1.43
C CYS A 113 -3.47 -9.12 -0.16
N VAL A 114 -2.23 -9.65 -0.14
CA VAL A 114 -1.69 -10.35 1.03
C VAL A 114 -1.60 -9.42 2.24
N CYS A 115 -1.16 -8.18 2.06
CA CYS A 115 -1.10 -7.19 3.13
C CYS A 115 -2.48 -6.96 3.78
N ILE A 116 -3.51 -6.73 2.97
CA ILE A 116 -4.89 -6.52 3.45
C ILE A 116 -5.42 -7.76 4.16
N GLN A 117 -5.16 -8.96 3.64
CA GLN A 117 -5.57 -10.22 4.29
C GLN A 117 -4.90 -10.40 5.65
N LEU A 118 -3.62 -10.06 5.78
CA LEU A 118 -2.93 -10.09 7.07
C LEU A 118 -3.50 -9.08 8.06
N LEU A 119 -3.81 -7.85 7.60
CA LEU A 119 -4.49 -6.86 8.44
C LEU A 119 -5.87 -7.34 8.91
N LYS A 120 -6.59 -8.09 8.06
CA LYS A 120 -7.88 -8.68 8.42
C LYS A 120 -7.80 -9.68 9.59
N ILE A 121 -6.63 -10.28 9.84
CA ILE A 121 -6.41 -11.14 11.02
C ILE A 121 -6.67 -10.37 12.32
N ILE A 122 -6.43 -9.05 12.33
CA ILE A 122 -6.70 -8.19 13.49
C ILE A 122 -8.19 -8.23 13.87
N LYS A 123 -9.10 -8.30 12.88
CA LYS A 123 -10.56 -8.47 13.13
C LYS A 123 -10.84 -9.72 13.96
N PHE A 124 -10.22 -10.84 13.61
CA PHE A 124 -10.40 -12.10 14.34
C PHE A 124 -9.74 -12.09 15.72
N THR A 125 -8.65 -11.34 15.88
CA THR A 125 -7.95 -11.22 17.16
C THR A 125 -8.84 -10.55 18.23
N ASN A 126 -9.74 -9.63 17.83
CA ASN A 126 -10.69 -9.01 18.72
C ASN A 126 -11.66 -10.02 19.37
N VAL A 127 -12.00 -11.09 18.65
CA VAL A 127 -12.86 -12.18 19.17
C VAL A 127 -12.11 -13.07 20.16
N LEU A 128 -10.81 -13.29 19.94
CA LEU A 128 -9.98 -14.15 20.76
C LEU A 128 -9.47 -13.45 22.04
N ILE A 129 -9.18 -12.16 21.95
CA ILE A 129 -8.59 -11.37 23.04
C ILE A 129 -9.42 -10.10 23.26
N PRO A 130 -10.34 -10.07 24.24
CA PRO A 130 -11.24 -8.91 24.45
C PRO A 130 -10.51 -7.58 24.69
N LYS A 131 -9.29 -7.62 25.27
CA LYS A 131 -8.46 -6.43 25.48
C LYS A 131 -7.97 -5.78 24.16
N MET A 132 -7.85 -6.54 23.08
CA MET A 132 -7.50 -6.00 21.77
C MET A 132 -8.70 -5.33 21.10
N GLY A 133 -9.91 -5.74 21.40
CA GLY A 133 -11.14 -5.07 20.98
C GLY A 133 -11.19 -3.61 21.43
N LEU A 134 -10.70 -3.31 22.63
CA LEU A 134 -10.59 -1.95 23.12
C LEU A 134 -9.68 -1.08 22.24
N MET A 135 -8.51 -1.58 21.85
CA MET A 135 -7.58 -0.83 20.97
C MET A 135 -8.20 -0.54 19.61
N THR A 136 -8.87 -1.53 19.04
CA THR A 136 -9.55 -1.35 17.73
C THR A 136 -10.72 -0.38 17.82
N ALA A 137 -11.47 -0.42 18.90
CA ALA A 137 -12.57 0.53 19.17
C ALA A 137 -12.05 1.97 19.33
N VAL A 138 -10.94 2.16 20.06
CA VAL A 138 -10.27 3.47 20.21
C VAL A 138 -9.81 4.00 18.85
N LEU A 139 -9.14 3.16 18.05
CA LEU A 139 -8.71 3.57 16.70
C LEU A 139 -9.91 3.88 15.79
N GLY A 140 -10.95 3.08 15.83
CA GLY A 140 -12.17 3.31 15.04
C GLY A 140 -12.85 4.63 15.40
N LYS A 141 -12.95 4.95 16.69
CA LYS A 141 -13.59 6.17 17.19
C LYS A 141 -12.76 7.43 16.88
N GLY A 142 -11.42 7.33 16.95
CA GLY A 142 -10.51 8.42 16.63
C GLY A 142 -10.12 8.53 15.14
N PHE A 143 -10.60 7.60 14.30
CA PHE A 143 -10.14 7.51 12.90
C PHE A 143 -10.46 8.76 12.08
N ALA A 144 -11.64 9.35 12.24
CA ALA A 144 -12.04 10.55 11.51
C ALA A 144 -11.14 11.74 11.88
N ASP A 145 -10.91 11.95 13.17
CA ASP A 145 -10.08 13.04 13.67
C ASP A 145 -8.61 12.83 13.26
N LEU A 146 -8.14 11.58 13.30
CA LEU A 146 -6.80 11.21 12.84
C LEU A 146 -6.64 11.41 11.32
N ALA A 147 -7.68 11.13 10.53
CA ALA A 147 -7.67 11.36 9.09
C ALA A 147 -7.63 12.86 8.74
N PHE A 148 -8.45 13.69 9.41
CA PHE A 148 -8.40 15.15 9.25
C PHE A 148 -7.05 15.72 9.67
N PHE A 149 -6.50 15.28 10.79
CA PHE A 149 -5.16 15.65 11.22
C PHE A 149 -4.11 15.24 10.18
N GLY A 150 -4.20 14.01 9.65
CA GLY A 150 -3.30 13.50 8.61
C GLY A 150 -3.30 14.37 7.36
N ILE A 151 -4.46 14.86 6.92
CA ILE A 151 -4.56 15.77 5.78
C ILE A 151 -3.81 17.08 6.06
N VAL A 152 -4.04 17.71 7.21
CA VAL A 152 -3.37 18.95 7.61
C VAL A 152 -1.85 18.73 7.71
N PHE A 153 -1.44 17.59 8.27
CA PHE A 153 -0.05 17.21 8.38
C PHE A 153 0.62 17.03 7.01
N ILE A 154 -0.03 16.33 6.07
CA ILE A 154 0.48 16.16 4.70
C ILE A 154 0.61 17.50 3.98
N ILE A 155 -0.37 18.41 4.13
CA ILE A 155 -0.30 19.75 3.54
C ILE A 155 0.89 20.53 4.11
N SER A 156 1.12 20.45 5.43
CA SER A 156 2.27 21.09 6.07
C SER A 156 3.59 20.50 5.59
N MET A 157 3.68 19.17 5.47
CA MET A 157 4.82 18.46 4.90
C MET A 157 5.11 18.91 3.47
N MET A 158 4.08 19.05 2.64
CA MET A 158 4.23 19.53 1.25
C MET A 158 4.77 20.97 1.20
N ALA A 159 4.36 21.84 2.13
CA ALA A 159 4.89 23.21 2.19
C ALA A 159 6.41 23.22 2.48
N PHE A 160 6.86 22.42 3.46
CA PHE A 160 8.29 22.25 3.75
C PHE A 160 9.03 21.56 2.59
N CYS A 161 8.41 20.55 1.97
CA CYS A 161 8.96 19.86 0.81
C CYS A 161 9.27 20.86 -0.33
N MET A 162 8.33 21.73 -0.66
CA MET A 162 8.54 22.74 -1.70
C MET A 162 9.61 23.76 -1.32
N MET A 163 9.69 24.13 -0.03
CA MET A 163 10.74 25.02 0.47
C MET A 163 12.14 24.41 0.27
N PHE A 164 12.33 23.15 0.67
CA PHE A 164 13.64 22.47 0.56
C PHE A 164 13.96 22.10 -0.89
N TYR A 165 12.97 21.72 -1.69
CA TYR A 165 13.16 21.50 -3.13
C TYR A 165 13.73 22.74 -3.82
N VAL A 166 13.19 23.92 -3.52
CA VAL A 166 13.68 25.17 -4.10
C VAL A 166 15.06 25.56 -3.56
N GLN A 167 15.33 25.32 -2.28
CA GLN A 167 16.59 25.73 -1.64
C GLN A 167 17.74 24.76 -1.92
N LEU A 168 17.49 23.46 -1.87
CA LEU A 168 18.53 22.42 -1.92
C LEU A 168 18.51 21.59 -3.21
N GLY A 169 17.45 21.68 -4.00
CA GLY A 169 17.27 20.81 -5.17
C GLY A 169 18.33 20.91 -6.26
N SER A 170 19.07 22.04 -6.32
CA SER A 170 20.18 22.21 -7.25
C SER A 170 21.53 21.65 -6.72
N VAL A 171 21.63 21.32 -5.44
CA VAL A 171 22.89 21.00 -4.75
C VAL A 171 22.89 19.60 -4.15
N MET A 172 21.70 19.08 -3.80
CA MET A 172 21.57 17.78 -3.12
C MET A 172 20.66 16.84 -3.93
N GLU A 173 21.10 15.60 -4.10
CA GLU A 173 20.36 14.56 -4.81
C GLU A 173 19.03 14.22 -4.12
N ASP A 174 19.02 14.24 -2.79
CA ASP A 174 17.83 13.95 -1.96
C ASP A 174 16.69 14.97 -2.12
N PHE A 175 16.98 16.14 -2.68
CA PHE A 175 16.02 17.22 -2.89
C PHE A 175 15.87 17.64 -4.36
N ASN A 176 16.43 16.87 -5.31
CA ASN A 176 16.44 17.20 -6.73
C ASN A 176 15.07 17.07 -7.42
N ASP A 177 14.13 16.35 -6.81
CA ASP A 177 12.76 16.17 -7.27
C ASP A 177 11.78 16.33 -6.10
N GLN A 178 10.55 16.72 -6.39
CA GLN A 178 9.50 16.89 -5.37
C GLN A 178 9.22 15.60 -4.61
N THR A 179 9.20 14.46 -5.33
CA THR A 179 8.98 13.15 -4.72
C THR A 179 10.15 12.74 -3.83
N ALA A 180 11.38 12.95 -4.30
CA ALA A 180 12.59 12.68 -3.52
C ALA A 180 12.60 13.54 -2.25
N SER A 181 12.35 14.86 -2.38
CA SER A 181 12.27 15.80 -1.25
C SER A 181 11.23 15.38 -0.22
N PHE A 182 10.03 14.93 -0.66
CA PHE A 182 8.98 14.47 0.25
C PHE A 182 9.41 13.21 1.00
N ILE A 183 10.01 12.24 0.30
CA ILE A 183 10.53 11.00 0.91
C ILE A 183 11.64 11.30 1.90
N SER A 184 12.59 12.19 1.55
CA SER A 184 13.69 12.58 2.43
C SER A 184 13.21 13.28 3.70
N LEU A 185 12.22 14.18 3.59
CA LEU A 185 11.58 14.78 4.75
C LEU A 185 10.80 13.76 5.59
N ALA A 186 10.12 12.82 4.97
CA ALA A 186 9.43 11.75 5.69
C ALA A 186 10.42 10.84 6.43
N ARG A 187 11.56 10.49 5.82
CA ARG A 187 12.65 9.74 6.46
C ARG A 187 13.23 10.51 7.65
N ALA A 188 13.37 11.82 7.50
CA ALA A 188 13.89 12.70 8.57
C ALA A 188 13.01 12.66 9.84
N LEU A 189 11.70 12.46 9.74
CA LEU A 189 10.82 12.28 10.92
C LEU A 189 11.16 11.03 11.74
N PHE A 190 11.74 10.02 11.11
CA PHE A 190 12.19 8.79 11.75
C PHE A 190 13.66 8.86 12.18
N GLY A 191 14.32 10.02 12.04
CA GLY A 191 15.69 10.24 12.43
C GLY A 191 16.72 9.85 11.35
N ASP A 192 16.28 9.56 10.14
CA ASP A 192 17.16 9.25 9.02
C ASP A 192 17.43 10.52 8.19
N PHE A 193 18.44 11.27 8.60
CA PHE A 193 18.89 12.50 7.96
C PHE A 193 20.35 12.79 8.25
N ASP A 194 21.02 13.49 7.35
CA ASP A 194 22.40 13.94 7.49
C ASP A 194 22.46 15.47 7.50
N ILE A 195 22.63 16.02 8.71
CA ILE A 195 22.78 17.48 8.89
C ILE A 195 24.11 17.98 8.32
N ASP A 196 25.17 17.18 8.38
CA ASP A 196 26.49 17.56 7.90
C ASP A 196 26.46 17.73 6.38
N ASP A 197 25.71 16.87 5.68
CA ASP A 197 25.52 16.99 4.25
C ASP A 197 24.73 18.27 3.88
N ILE A 198 23.67 18.58 4.62
CA ILE A 198 22.91 19.83 4.45
C ILE A 198 23.80 21.06 4.71
N MET A 199 24.63 21.01 5.72
CA MET A 199 25.55 22.11 6.07
C MET A 199 26.66 22.30 5.05
N ASN A 200 27.20 21.22 4.51
CA ASN A 200 28.31 21.26 3.56
C ASN A 200 27.86 21.65 2.14
N ASN A 201 26.63 21.31 1.78
CA ASN A 201 26.07 21.57 0.43
C ASN A 201 25.19 22.82 0.34
N SER A 202 24.94 23.51 1.46
CA SER A 202 24.12 24.72 1.48
C SER A 202 24.98 25.98 1.60
N SER A 203 24.46 27.11 1.11
CA SER A 203 25.07 28.43 1.18
C SER A 203 25.08 29.01 2.61
N GLY A 204 25.32 28.19 3.64
CA GLY A 204 25.42 28.60 5.03
C GLY A 204 24.50 27.84 5.98
N TYR A 205 24.59 28.20 7.26
CA TYR A 205 23.82 27.56 8.34
C TYR A 205 22.30 27.76 8.26
N LEU A 206 21.82 28.64 7.38
CA LEU A 206 20.39 28.97 7.27
C LEU A 206 19.54 27.73 6.93
N ASN A 207 19.97 26.92 5.96
CA ASN A 207 19.23 25.72 5.56
C ASN A 207 19.23 24.65 6.64
N ALA A 208 20.33 24.50 7.39
CA ALA A 208 20.40 23.63 8.55
C ALA A 208 19.44 24.09 9.67
N VAL A 209 19.37 25.41 9.93
CA VAL A 209 18.43 25.97 10.91
C VAL A 209 16.99 25.75 10.46
N LEU A 210 16.67 26.00 9.19
CA LEU A 210 15.33 25.74 8.64
C LEU A 210 14.96 24.26 8.73
N PHE A 211 15.91 23.36 8.51
CA PHE A 211 15.69 21.93 8.64
C PHE A 211 15.43 21.51 10.10
N LEU A 212 16.16 22.06 11.05
CA LEU A 212 15.90 21.85 12.48
C LEU A 212 14.55 22.42 12.91
N VAL A 213 14.16 23.58 12.40
CA VAL A 213 12.80 24.15 12.62
C VAL A 213 11.73 23.22 12.05
N TYR A 214 11.93 22.70 10.83
CA TYR A 214 11.03 21.70 10.26
C TYR A 214 10.90 20.48 11.17
N LEU A 215 12.00 19.87 11.59
CA LEU A 215 11.98 18.69 12.46
C LEU A 215 11.26 18.99 13.77
N PHE A 216 11.55 20.12 14.40
CA PHE A 216 10.91 20.52 15.65
C PHE A 216 9.39 20.67 15.46
N VAL A 217 8.97 21.40 14.45
CA VAL A 217 7.54 21.64 14.15
C VAL A 217 6.85 20.33 13.80
N ALA A 218 7.41 19.55 12.87
CA ALA A 218 6.79 18.33 12.38
C ALA A 218 6.68 17.25 13.48
N VAL A 219 7.76 17.00 14.24
CA VAL A 219 7.75 15.99 15.30
C VAL A 219 6.87 16.44 16.47
N PHE A 220 6.98 17.72 16.88
CA PHE A 220 6.22 18.23 18.00
C PHE A 220 4.72 18.28 17.71
N ILE A 221 4.32 18.79 16.55
CA ILE A 221 2.92 18.84 16.13
C ILE A 221 2.36 17.42 15.96
N LEU A 222 3.09 16.55 15.23
CA LEU A 222 2.65 15.18 14.98
C LEU A 222 2.44 14.42 16.28
N LEU A 223 3.41 14.43 17.17
CA LEU A 223 3.35 13.69 18.42
C LEU A 223 2.25 14.25 19.35
N SER A 224 2.19 15.57 19.51
CA SER A 224 1.23 16.20 20.41
C SER A 224 -0.21 16.00 19.97
N MET A 225 -0.50 16.16 18.68
CA MET A 225 -1.85 15.99 18.15
C MET A 225 -2.25 14.52 18.12
N PHE A 226 -1.34 13.62 17.75
CA PHE A 226 -1.59 12.19 17.77
C PHE A 226 -1.96 11.69 19.18
N LEU A 227 -1.18 12.09 20.20
CA LEU A 227 -1.44 11.73 21.59
C LEU A 227 -2.75 12.34 22.09
N ALA A 228 -3.09 13.58 21.70
CA ALA A 228 -4.33 14.23 22.08
C ALA A 228 -5.54 13.46 21.52
N ILE A 229 -5.54 13.14 20.21
CA ILE A 229 -6.62 12.41 19.55
C ILE A 229 -6.79 11.00 20.15
N LEU A 230 -5.70 10.27 20.35
CA LEU A 230 -5.76 8.94 20.97
C LEU A 230 -6.24 9.00 22.42
N GLY A 231 -5.83 10.02 23.19
CA GLY A 231 -6.24 10.23 24.57
C GLY A 231 -7.75 10.49 24.67
N GLU A 232 -8.28 11.34 23.80
CA GLU A 232 -9.71 11.64 23.72
C GLU A 232 -10.54 10.41 23.30
N ALA A 233 -10.11 9.70 22.26
CA ALA A 233 -10.76 8.48 21.80
C ALA A 233 -10.74 7.39 22.88
N GLN A 234 -9.63 7.23 23.62
CA GLN A 234 -9.53 6.30 24.73
C GLN A 234 -10.47 6.65 25.89
N ALA A 235 -10.56 7.93 26.25
CA ALA A 235 -11.48 8.39 27.29
C ALA A 235 -12.94 8.13 26.92
N ALA A 236 -13.31 8.40 25.65
CA ALA A 236 -14.66 8.16 25.14
C ALA A 236 -15.04 6.67 25.16
N VAL A 237 -14.15 5.76 24.77
CA VAL A 237 -14.42 4.31 24.80
C VAL A 237 -14.50 3.78 26.24
N ARG A 238 -13.70 4.29 27.17
CA ARG A 238 -13.81 3.89 28.59
C ARG A 238 -15.10 4.37 29.22
N GLY A 239 -15.55 5.59 28.92
CA GLY A 239 -16.82 6.12 29.44
C GLY A 239 -18.08 5.41 28.93
N GLU A 240 -17.98 4.61 27.88
CA GLU A 240 -19.08 3.76 27.40
C GLU A 240 -19.09 2.37 28.07
N GLN A 241 -18.01 1.99 28.75
CA GLN A 241 -17.88 0.69 29.44
C GLN A 241 -18.27 0.75 30.94
N ASP A 242 -18.29 1.94 31.53
CA ASP A 242 -18.77 2.21 32.90
C ASP A 242 -20.26 2.54 32.92
#